data_0328d30fa825dd6ce0bc8a5c835fea2c
#
_entry.id   0328d30fa825dd6ce0bc8a5c835fea2c
#
_cell.length_a   1.000
_cell.length_b   1.000
_cell.length_c   1.000
_cell.angle_alpha   90.00
_cell.angle_beta   90.00
_cell.angle_gamma   90.00
#
_symmetry.space_group_name_H-M   'P 1'
#
loop_
_entity.id
_entity.type
_entity.pdbx_description
1 polymer ?
#
loop_
_entity_poly.entity_id
_entity_poly.type
_entity_poly.pdbx_seq_one_letter_code
_entity_poly.pdbx_strand_id
1 'polypeptide(L)'
;MAYRPRAVDVKEVRRKTGLSQRRFAATFGISVNTLRHWEHGDRKPQGPALVLLNAADEDPGGLLEILTRSGRVQSADNDITKAREEERA
;
A
#
# COMPACT_ATOMS: atom_id res chain seq x y z
N MET A 1 -20.94 8.99 14.44
CA MET A 1 -21.11 7.82 13.61
C MET A 1 -19.76 7.18 13.32
N ALA A 2 -19.68 5.89 13.45
CA ALA A 2 -18.40 5.20 13.29
C ALA A 2 -18.19 4.76 11.84
N TYR A 3 -16.99 4.96 11.35
CA TYR A 3 -16.63 4.47 10.04
C TYR A 3 -16.47 2.95 10.09
N ARG A 4 -17.04 2.27 9.11
CA ARG A 4 -16.95 0.82 9.06
C ARG A 4 -16.28 0.40 7.77
N PRO A 5 -14.99 0.09 7.83
CA PRO A 5 -14.31 -0.33 6.61
C PRO A 5 -14.83 -1.67 6.14
N ARG A 6 -14.89 -1.84 4.83
CA ARG A 6 -15.34 -3.07 4.22
C ARG A 6 -14.14 -3.92 3.86
N ALA A 7 -14.36 -5.24 3.84
CA ALA A 7 -13.35 -6.12 3.29
C ALA A 7 -13.14 -5.76 1.83
N VAL A 8 -11.89 -5.82 1.39
CA VAL A 8 -11.55 -5.49 0.01
C VAL A 8 -10.69 -6.60 -0.57
N ASP A 9 -10.73 -6.70 -1.89
CA ASP A 9 -9.83 -7.59 -2.61
C ASP A 9 -8.53 -6.83 -2.80
N VAL A 10 -7.52 -7.17 -2.02
CA VAL A 10 -6.29 -6.41 -1.97
C VAL A 10 -5.57 -6.41 -3.31
N LYS A 11 -5.61 -7.54 -4.01
CA LYS A 11 -4.96 -7.61 -5.31
C LYS A 11 -5.64 -6.65 -6.29
N GLU A 12 -6.96 -6.58 -6.24
CA GLU A 12 -7.69 -5.68 -7.11
C GLU A 12 -7.39 -4.22 -6.77
N VAL A 13 -7.31 -3.91 -5.48
CA VAL A 13 -6.97 -2.56 -5.06
C VAL A 13 -5.60 -2.18 -5.60
N ARG A 14 -4.63 -3.08 -5.49
CA ARG A 14 -3.31 -2.80 -6.02
C ARG A 14 -3.35 -2.60 -7.52
N ARG A 15 -4.13 -3.44 -8.23
CA ARG A 15 -4.23 -3.30 -9.67
C ARG A 15 -4.71 -1.92 -10.07
N LYS A 16 -5.64 -1.37 -9.32
CA LYS A 16 -6.16 -0.02 -9.60
C LYS A 16 -5.08 1.05 -9.46
N THR A 17 -4.10 0.82 -8.59
CA THR A 17 -3.03 1.79 -8.42
C THR A 17 -1.96 1.69 -9.49
N GLY A 18 -1.89 0.57 -10.18
CA GLY A 18 -0.86 0.36 -11.18
C GLY A 18 0.50 0.04 -10.61
N LEU A 19 0.60 -0.17 -9.31
CA LEU A 19 1.89 -0.41 -8.67
C LEU A 19 2.22 -1.89 -8.61
N SER A 20 3.51 -2.20 -8.66
CA SER A 20 3.97 -3.56 -8.42
C SER A 20 3.76 -3.90 -6.95
N GLN A 21 3.91 -5.18 -6.60
CA GLN A 21 3.80 -5.58 -5.21
C GLN A 21 4.83 -4.85 -4.34
N ARG A 22 6.04 -4.74 -4.82
CA ARG A 22 7.09 -4.08 -4.03
C ARG A 22 6.78 -2.62 -3.81
N ARG A 23 6.35 -1.92 -4.84
CA ARG A 23 6.07 -0.50 -4.70
C ARG A 23 4.83 -0.25 -3.86
N PHE A 24 3.84 -1.10 -4.03
CA PHE A 24 2.62 -0.97 -3.23
C PHE A 24 2.95 -1.17 -1.74
N ALA A 25 3.72 -2.22 -1.44
CA ALA A 25 4.08 -2.51 -0.06
C ALA A 25 4.87 -1.35 0.54
N ALA A 26 5.83 -0.82 -0.21
CA ALA A 26 6.63 0.31 0.28
C ALA A 26 5.75 1.53 0.52
N THR A 27 4.83 1.79 -0.40
CA THR A 27 3.96 2.96 -0.29
C THR A 27 3.05 2.86 0.93
N PHE A 28 2.58 1.66 1.22
CA PHE A 28 1.64 1.45 2.32
C PHE A 28 2.34 1.11 3.64
N GLY A 29 3.67 1.02 3.63
CA GLY A 29 4.41 0.76 4.85
C GLY A 29 4.30 -0.64 5.37
N ILE A 30 4.15 -1.61 4.49
CA ILE A 30 4.06 -3.02 4.88
C ILE A 30 5.11 -3.82 4.14
N SER A 31 5.37 -5.02 4.62
CA SER A 31 6.32 -5.90 3.92
C SER A 31 5.64 -6.51 2.70
N VAL A 32 6.46 -6.86 1.72
CA VAL A 32 5.95 -7.56 0.54
C VAL A 32 5.32 -8.88 0.94
N ASN A 33 5.90 -9.53 1.95
CA ASN A 33 5.37 -10.80 2.40
C ASN A 33 3.96 -10.65 2.97
N THR A 34 3.74 -9.61 3.76
CA THR A 34 2.41 -9.31 4.27
C THR A 34 1.43 -9.08 3.14
N LEU A 35 1.85 -8.29 2.15
CA LEU A 35 0.99 -8.03 1.01
C LEU A 35 0.63 -9.31 0.27
N ARG A 36 1.59 -10.19 0.09
CA ARG A 36 1.32 -11.45 -0.59
C ARG A 36 0.30 -12.30 0.15
N HIS A 37 0.39 -12.32 1.49
CA HIS A 37 -0.60 -13.05 2.27
C HIS A 37 -1.98 -12.45 2.11
N TRP A 38 -2.06 -11.14 2.08
CA TRP A 38 -3.36 -10.48 1.88
C TRP A 38 -3.92 -10.79 0.49
N GLU A 39 -3.06 -10.78 -0.53
CA GLU A 39 -3.52 -11.05 -1.90
C GLU A 39 -3.91 -12.51 -2.09
N HIS A 40 -3.25 -13.40 -1.35
CA HIS A 40 -3.59 -14.81 -1.39
C HIS A 40 -4.84 -15.13 -0.60
N GLY A 41 -5.17 -14.31 0.37
CA GLY A 41 -6.36 -14.51 1.19
C GLY A 41 -6.13 -15.29 2.46
N ASP A 42 -4.91 -15.75 2.74
CA ASP A 42 -4.66 -16.48 3.97
C ASP A 42 -4.49 -15.56 5.17
N ARG A 43 -4.37 -14.25 4.93
CA ARG A 43 -4.44 -13.26 5.99
C ARG A 43 -5.24 -12.08 5.47
N LYS A 44 -5.89 -11.40 6.37
CA LYS A 44 -6.72 -10.26 5.99
C LYS A 44 -6.26 -9.00 6.67
N PRO A 45 -6.21 -7.88 5.95
CA PRO A 45 -5.88 -6.61 6.58
C PRO A 45 -6.92 -6.23 7.61
N GLN A 46 -6.47 -5.58 8.67
CA GLN A 46 -7.36 -5.16 9.74
C GLN A 46 -6.93 -3.80 10.24
N GLY A 47 -7.82 -3.16 10.98
CA GLY A 47 -7.51 -1.90 11.62
C GLY A 47 -7.15 -0.82 10.61
N PRO A 48 -6.13 -0.02 10.94
CA PRO A 48 -5.77 1.10 10.06
C PRO A 48 -5.42 0.67 8.64
N ALA A 49 -4.83 -0.51 8.48
CA ALA A 49 -4.51 -0.99 7.14
C ALA A 49 -5.76 -1.17 6.30
N LEU A 50 -6.82 -1.70 6.90
CA LEU A 50 -8.06 -1.90 6.17
C LEU A 50 -8.69 -0.55 5.81
N VAL A 51 -8.64 0.41 6.72
CA VAL A 51 -9.14 1.75 6.43
C VAL A 51 -8.41 2.36 5.24
N LEU A 52 -7.09 2.23 5.24
CA LEU A 52 -6.29 2.77 4.16
C LEU A 52 -6.61 2.09 2.84
N LEU A 53 -6.80 0.77 2.87
CA LEU A 53 -7.13 0.05 1.66
C LEU A 53 -8.51 0.41 1.14
N ASN A 54 -9.45 0.71 2.03
CA ASN A 54 -10.75 1.20 1.61
C ASN A 54 -10.61 2.54 0.87
N ALA A 55 -9.77 3.42 1.40
CA ALA A 55 -9.53 4.70 0.74
C ALA A 55 -8.89 4.49 -0.63
N ALA A 56 -7.96 3.57 -0.72
CA ALA A 56 -7.31 3.27 -2.00
C ALA A 56 -8.28 2.68 -3.00
N ASP A 57 -9.22 1.89 -2.52
CA ASP A 57 -10.23 1.30 -3.39
C ASP A 57 -11.14 2.37 -3.95
N GLU A 58 -11.47 3.35 -3.13
CA GLU A 58 -12.39 4.40 -3.51
C GLU A 58 -11.74 5.41 -4.46
N ASP A 59 -10.53 5.81 -4.18
CA ASP A 59 -9.85 6.83 -4.98
C ASP A 59 -8.35 6.55 -4.99
N PRO A 60 -7.92 5.58 -5.82
CA PRO A 60 -6.50 5.20 -5.80
C PRO A 60 -5.56 6.34 -6.16
N GLY A 61 -5.94 7.16 -7.13
CA GLY A 61 -5.07 8.26 -7.53
C GLY A 61 -4.95 9.31 -6.45
N GLY A 62 -6.05 9.66 -5.82
CA GLY A 62 -6.05 10.64 -4.75
C GLY A 62 -5.25 10.19 -3.56
N LEU A 63 -5.40 8.92 -3.18
CA LEU A 63 -4.65 8.41 -2.06
C LEU A 63 -3.16 8.40 -2.34
N LEU A 64 -2.77 7.95 -3.53
CA LEU A 64 -1.35 7.94 -3.88
C LEU A 64 -0.77 9.33 -3.87
N GLU A 65 -1.53 10.31 -4.33
CA GLU A 65 -1.06 11.67 -4.31
C GLU A 65 -0.82 12.16 -2.89
N ILE A 66 -1.73 11.86 -1.99
CA ILE A 66 -1.59 12.25 -0.60
C ILE A 66 -0.37 11.57 0.03
N LEU A 67 -0.20 10.29 -0.20
CA LEU A 67 0.91 9.56 0.38
C LEU A 67 2.24 10.06 -0.17
N THR A 68 2.29 10.37 -1.46
CA THR A 68 3.50 10.89 -2.06
C THR A 68 3.87 12.24 -1.47
N ARG A 69 2.87 13.11 -1.32
CA ARG A 69 3.11 14.44 -0.79
C ARG A 69 3.58 14.41 0.65
N SER A 70 2.95 13.58 1.47
CA SER A 70 3.21 13.63 2.90
C SER A 70 4.28 12.65 3.32
N GLY A 71 4.42 11.52 2.61
CA GLY A 71 5.29 10.46 3.05
C GLY A 71 6.61 10.37 2.36
N ARG A 72 6.85 11.19 1.33
CA ARG A 72 8.06 11.10 0.59
C ARG A 72 8.27 9.74 0.05
N VAL A 73 7.26 9.12 -0.40
CA VAL A 73 7.39 7.87 -1.08
C VAL A 73 8.21 8.12 -2.30
N GLN A 74 9.33 7.51 -2.40
CA GLN A 74 10.17 7.82 -3.46
C GLN A 74 9.92 7.04 -4.58
N SER A 75 9.99 7.64 -5.37
CA SER A 75 9.92 6.90 -6.47
C SER A 75 11.09 6.03 -6.61
N ALA A 76 11.00 6.11 -5.82
CA ALA A 76 11.68 5.48 -5.73
C ALA A 76 12.31 4.84 -6.07
N ASP A 77 12.18 5.11 -6.31
CA ASP A 77 12.81 4.61 -6.56
C ASP A 77 13.68 4.48 -6.46
N ASN A 78 13.72 5.08 -6.38
CA ASN A 78 14.48 4.94 -6.29
C ASN A 78 14.92 4.53 -5.59
N ASP A 79 14.50 4.67 -5.18
CA ASP A 79 14.88 4.17 -4.54
C ASP A 79 14.84 3.38 -3.86
N ILE A 80 14.38 3.45 -3.68
CA ILE A 80 14.41 2.67 -3.06
C ILE A 80 15.14 1.84 -3.16
N THR A 81 15.54 1.87 -3.60
CA THR A 81 16.37 1.21 -3.71
C THR A 81 17.44 1.50 -3.25
N LYS A 82 17.46 2.41 -3.01
CA LYS A 82 18.44 2.58 -2.56
C LYS A 82 18.46 2.65 -1.44
N ALA A 83 17.69 2.72 -1.10
CA ALA A 83 17.80 2.55 -0.25
C ALA A 83 17.78 1.71 0.37
N ARG A 84 17.62 1.49 0.40
CA ARG A 84 17.75 0.75 0.82
C ARG A 84 18.59 0.20 0.96
N GLU A 85 18.84 0.54 0.55
CA GLU A 85 19.73 0.16 0.54
C GLU A 85 20.34 0.67 1.19
N GLU A 86 20.06 1.53 1.56
CA GLU A 86 20.44 1.85 2.07
C GLU A 86 20.10 1.71 2.95
N GLU A 87 19.35 1.77 2.97
CA GLU A 87 19.09 1.47 3.52
C GLU A 87 19.35 1.01 4.09
N ARG A 88 19.43 1.22 4.20
CA ARG A 88 19.82 0.86 4.43
C ARG A 88 20.22 0.86 4.74
N ALA A 89 19.98 1.40 4.70
CA ALA A 89 20.34 1.44 4.71
C ALA A 89 20.44 1.25 4.81
#